data_5a14ce7dfe7b4a39b861e8c0dd37d252
#
_entry.id   5a14ce7dfe7b4a39b861e8c0dd37d252
#
_cell.length_a   1.000
_cell.length_b   1.000
_cell.length_c   1.000
_cell.angle_alpha   90.00
_cell.angle_beta   90.00
_cell.angle_gamma   90.00
#
_symmetry.space_group_name_H-M   'P 1'
#
loop_
_entity.id
_entity.type
_entity.pdbx_description
1 polymer ?
#
loop_
_entity_poly.entity_id
_entity_poly.type
_entity_poly.pdbx_seq_one_letter_code
_entity_poly.pdbx_strand_id
1 'polypeptide(L)'
;MTAGPTPAIGVCHVGFHPNARKRVVIRQPAARSFVLRDIGSGPAFQQEFPLQAAASNLGPAVTGDFSAIAREGLYQIRAGEELSPPFFIRPDAWRRLLPTVASYHRAQRCGVAVPNVHPVCHLDDARRRDTGEHIDTTGGWHDAGDLRKWMTATMMNAFGLLALHRYLGAGWDLAGSGLAPLEEELRWGNRYFLKMQNSEGRVWADVAGGVNGDNSDNHWTDNKIGTTDDRYLNPSINALAQGMFTAMQAMYVRAFRESDPGYGAVCLRAANKCWEANAHTGDVVELSWWLLAAIELEQNPAVEQIADTLIHLQQPDGFWPMSASDPEPYKHAIHGALPPFAILEAARVLRDSPRARACRTAVRRYIESYVVPLCDRSPYGIVPFGLFTGSPTTERYRSYKGDRTYRFFMPVRRQFWWLGLNAHLGSHALLLAQAARDFRQPAWRDLSIRQFEWIFGNNPFGASLASGIGERNPYPHSRYVGVIPGGIMNGICGNADDEPILDTSFSGNWRTNEYWSPHLGYFEWAQAILESS
;
A
#
# COMPACT_ATOMS: atom_id res chain seq x y z
N MET A 1 -3.28 -27.68 -9.45
CA MET A 1 -4.75 -27.56 -9.61
C MET A 1 -5.00 -26.43 -10.60
N THR A 2 -5.65 -26.73 -11.70
CA THR A 2 -6.09 -25.69 -12.65
C THR A 2 -7.06 -24.75 -11.91
N ALA A 3 -6.84 -23.44 -12.00
CA ALA A 3 -7.76 -22.47 -11.45
C ALA A 3 -9.19 -22.81 -11.90
N GLY A 4 -10.13 -22.85 -10.97
CA GLY A 4 -11.55 -23.00 -11.29
C GLY A 4 -12.02 -21.90 -12.24
N PRO A 5 -13.21 -22.02 -12.83
CA PRO A 5 -13.70 -21.01 -13.77
C PRO A 5 -13.63 -19.63 -13.13
N THR A 6 -13.03 -18.68 -13.82
CA THR A 6 -12.90 -17.29 -13.36
C THR A 6 -14.31 -16.75 -13.10
N PRO A 7 -14.59 -16.21 -11.90
CA PRO A 7 -15.92 -15.66 -11.59
C PRO A 7 -16.34 -14.62 -12.60
N ALA A 8 -17.59 -14.67 -13.02
CA ALA A 8 -18.13 -13.70 -13.99
C ALA A 8 -18.33 -12.30 -13.37
N ILE A 9 -18.51 -12.19 -12.03
CA ILE A 9 -18.93 -10.98 -11.34
C ILE A 9 -17.82 -10.47 -10.41
N GLY A 10 -17.29 -9.27 -10.69
CA GLY A 10 -16.40 -8.50 -9.82
C GLY A 10 -17.20 -7.43 -9.10
N VAL A 11 -17.19 -7.49 -7.77
CA VAL A 11 -17.80 -6.50 -6.88
C VAL A 11 -16.98 -6.39 -5.59
N CYS A 12 -17.00 -5.24 -4.92
CA CYS A 12 -16.30 -5.07 -3.64
C CYS A 12 -16.98 -5.90 -2.54
N HIS A 13 -16.26 -6.87 -1.97
CA HIS A 13 -16.77 -7.75 -0.90
C HIS A 13 -16.93 -7.02 0.45
N VAL A 14 -16.18 -5.95 0.67
CA VAL A 14 -16.33 -5.08 1.84
C VAL A 14 -17.68 -4.38 1.86
N GLY A 15 -18.15 -4.01 0.67
CA GLY A 15 -19.38 -3.28 0.47
C GLY A 15 -19.18 -1.79 0.22
N PHE A 16 -20.25 -1.02 0.44
CA PHE A 16 -20.32 0.36 0.01
C PHE A 16 -20.97 1.25 1.07
N HIS A 17 -20.49 2.49 1.17
CA HIS A 17 -21.23 3.53 1.87
C HIS A 17 -22.53 3.84 1.11
N PRO A 18 -23.69 4.12 1.79
CA PRO A 18 -24.96 4.40 1.14
C PRO A 18 -24.88 5.45 0.02
N ASN A 19 -24.12 6.50 0.23
CA ASN A 19 -23.95 7.62 -0.73
C ASN A 19 -22.76 7.47 -1.68
N ALA A 20 -22.01 6.35 -1.63
CA ALA A 20 -20.90 6.12 -2.55
C ALA A 20 -21.40 5.69 -3.93
N ARG A 21 -20.56 5.86 -4.93
CA ARG A 21 -20.76 5.19 -6.22
C ARG A 21 -20.58 3.69 -6.05
N LYS A 22 -21.52 2.93 -6.62
CA LYS A 22 -21.58 1.46 -6.50
C LYS A 22 -21.59 0.86 -7.89
N ARG A 23 -20.56 0.07 -8.19
CA ARG A 23 -20.38 -0.51 -9.50
C ARG A 23 -20.13 -2.01 -9.42
N VAL A 24 -20.49 -2.68 -10.50
CA VAL A 24 -20.19 -4.09 -10.74
C VAL A 24 -19.53 -4.22 -12.11
N VAL A 25 -18.56 -5.11 -12.22
CA VAL A 25 -17.94 -5.51 -13.50
C VAL A 25 -18.28 -6.95 -13.77
N ILE A 26 -18.86 -7.24 -14.93
CA ILE A 26 -19.28 -8.59 -15.32
C ILE A 26 -18.52 -8.99 -16.58
N ARG A 27 -17.82 -10.12 -16.51
CA ARG A 27 -17.02 -10.67 -17.60
C ARG A 27 -17.83 -11.53 -18.58
N GLN A 28 -19.13 -11.28 -18.67
CA GLN A 28 -20.04 -11.86 -19.64
C GLN A 28 -20.54 -10.77 -20.58
N PRO A 29 -19.87 -10.48 -21.70
CA PRO A 29 -20.20 -9.34 -22.57
C PRO A 29 -21.59 -9.46 -23.22
N ALA A 30 -22.20 -10.64 -23.22
CA ALA A 30 -23.58 -10.86 -23.70
C ALA A 30 -24.65 -10.48 -22.68
N ALA A 31 -24.32 -10.34 -21.39
CA ALA A 31 -25.27 -9.92 -20.35
C ALA A 31 -25.77 -8.50 -20.62
N ARG A 32 -27.08 -8.27 -20.45
CA ARG A 32 -27.74 -6.97 -20.69
C ARG A 32 -28.19 -6.30 -19.40
N SER A 33 -28.38 -7.09 -18.33
CA SER A 33 -28.82 -6.63 -17.03
C SER A 33 -28.25 -7.50 -15.92
N PHE A 34 -28.37 -7.01 -14.70
CA PHE A 34 -28.14 -7.77 -13.46
C PHE A 34 -29.21 -7.44 -12.45
N VAL A 35 -29.41 -8.32 -11.50
CA VAL A 35 -30.39 -8.16 -10.42
C VAL A 35 -29.65 -8.00 -9.10
N LEU A 36 -29.93 -6.91 -8.39
CA LEU A 36 -29.52 -6.68 -7.01
C LEU A 36 -30.61 -7.17 -6.07
N ARG A 37 -30.25 -8.07 -5.13
CA ARG A 37 -31.16 -8.61 -4.12
C ARG A 37 -30.66 -8.26 -2.73
N ASP A 38 -31.56 -7.85 -1.85
CA ASP A 38 -31.33 -7.87 -0.41
C ASP A 38 -31.52 -9.33 0.07
N ILE A 39 -30.50 -9.89 0.68
CA ILE A 39 -30.47 -11.26 1.23
C ILE A 39 -30.44 -11.28 2.76
N GLY A 40 -30.56 -10.11 3.38
CA GLY A 40 -30.69 -9.98 4.84
C GLY A 40 -32.10 -10.34 5.33
N SER A 41 -32.30 -10.16 6.63
CA SER A 41 -33.57 -10.47 7.31
C SER A 41 -34.67 -9.39 7.15
N GLY A 42 -34.40 -8.33 6.40
CA GLY A 42 -35.32 -7.22 6.16
C GLY A 42 -36.43 -7.53 5.15
N PRO A 43 -37.32 -6.56 4.86
CA PRO A 43 -38.33 -6.72 3.81
C PRO A 43 -37.67 -7.03 2.47
N ALA A 44 -38.29 -7.97 1.73
CA ALA A 44 -37.80 -8.42 0.44
C ALA A 44 -37.57 -7.23 -0.51
N PHE A 45 -36.35 -7.14 -1.06
CA PHE A 45 -35.99 -6.16 -2.06
C PHE A 45 -35.26 -6.83 -3.20
N GLN A 46 -35.69 -6.51 -4.41
CA GLN A 46 -35.03 -6.94 -5.63
C GLN A 46 -35.23 -5.87 -6.70
N GLN A 47 -34.16 -5.51 -7.39
CA GLN A 47 -34.22 -4.56 -8.50
C GLN A 47 -33.26 -4.96 -9.61
N GLU A 48 -33.72 -4.81 -10.85
CA GLU A 48 -32.93 -5.04 -12.05
C GLU A 48 -32.29 -3.72 -12.52
N PHE A 49 -31.04 -3.82 -12.99
CA PHE A 49 -30.24 -2.70 -13.49
C PHE A 49 -29.64 -3.04 -14.85
N PRO A 50 -29.52 -2.08 -15.78
CA PRO A 50 -28.90 -2.28 -17.07
C PRO A 50 -27.40 -2.43 -16.95
N LEU A 51 -26.82 -3.17 -17.90
CA LEU A 51 -25.38 -3.28 -18.12
C LEU A 51 -24.99 -2.52 -19.38
N GLN A 52 -23.84 -1.89 -19.34
CA GLN A 52 -23.26 -1.13 -20.44
C GLN A 52 -21.92 -1.74 -20.87
N ALA A 53 -21.63 -1.71 -22.16
CA ALA A 53 -20.32 -2.10 -22.65
C ALA A 53 -19.23 -1.19 -22.02
N ALA A 54 -18.16 -1.80 -21.56
CA ALA A 54 -17.04 -1.07 -20.98
C ALA A 54 -15.82 -1.13 -21.91
N ALA A 55 -15.15 0.01 -22.06
CA ALA A 55 -13.79 0.01 -22.60
C ALA A 55 -12.90 -0.81 -21.66
N SER A 56 -12.27 -1.86 -22.17
CA SER A 56 -11.49 -2.75 -21.32
C SER A 56 -10.25 -3.26 -22.03
N ASN A 57 -9.11 -2.95 -21.43
CA ASN A 57 -7.82 -3.52 -21.79
C ASN A 57 -7.48 -4.79 -20.99
N LEU A 58 -8.39 -5.23 -20.11
CA LEU A 58 -8.24 -6.42 -19.26
C LEU A 58 -9.24 -7.54 -19.64
N GLY A 59 -9.60 -7.60 -20.92
CA GLY A 59 -10.56 -8.55 -21.47
C GLY A 59 -11.99 -7.99 -21.58
N PRO A 60 -12.87 -8.66 -22.34
CA PRO A 60 -14.25 -8.20 -22.54
C PRO A 60 -15.02 -8.12 -21.22
N ALA A 61 -15.72 -7.00 -21.00
CA ALA A 61 -16.53 -6.80 -19.83
C ALA A 61 -17.68 -5.83 -20.08
N VAL A 62 -18.72 -5.93 -19.25
CA VAL A 62 -19.79 -4.96 -19.11
C VAL A 62 -19.81 -4.42 -17.68
N THR A 63 -20.29 -3.21 -17.50
CA THR A 63 -20.37 -2.57 -16.18
C THR A 63 -21.80 -2.20 -15.85
N GLY A 64 -22.16 -2.29 -14.56
CA GLY A 64 -23.43 -1.83 -14.05
C GLY A 64 -23.22 -0.82 -12.92
N ASP A 65 -24.15 0.11 -12.82
CA ASP A 65 -24.21 1.13 -11.77
C ASP A 65 -25.48 0.95 -10.95
N PHE A 66 -25.35 0.80 -9.63
CA PHE A 66 -26.46 0.71 -8.69
C PHE A 66 -26.33 1.76 -7.56
N SER A 67 -25.66 2.86 -7.86
CA SER A 67 -25.39 3.96 -6.92
C SER A 67 -26.67 4.57 -6.33
N ALA A 68 -27.79 4.47 -7.05
CA ALA A 68 -29.10 4.94 -6.57
C ALA A 68 -29.61 4.18 -5.32
N ILE A 69 -29.07 3.01 -5.02
CA ILE A 69 -29.46 2.23 -3.83
C ILE A 69 -28.69 2.73 -2.62
N ALA A 70 -29.35 3.52 -1.80
CA ALA A 70 -28.82 4.02 -0.53
C ALA A 70 -29.34 3.23 0.70
N ARG A 71 -30.30 2.32 0.50
CA ARG A 71 -30.87 1.50 1.58
C ARG A 71 -29.81 0.58 2.16
N GLU A 72 -29.62 0.64 3.47
CA GLU A 72 -28.74 -0.27 4.20
C GLU A 72 -29.24 -1.71 4.15
N GLY A 73 -28.33 -2.66 4.05
CA GLY A 73 -28.68 -4.09 3.97
C GLY A 73 -27.51 -4.96 3.57
N LEU A 74 -27.78 -6.26 3.51
CA LEU A 74 -26.86 -7.27 2.97
C LEU A 74 -27.34 -7.66 1.57
N TYR A 75 -26.51 -7.43 0.58
CA TYR A 75 -26.87 -7.56 -0.83
C TYR A 75 -26.07 -8.61 -1.56
N GLN A 76 -26.68 -9.13 -2.63
CA GLN A 76 -26.04 -10.03 -3.59
C GLN A 76 -26.47 -9.66 -5.01
N ILE A 77 -25.54 -9.72 -5.94
CA ILE A 77 -25.79 -9.50 -7.37
C ILE A 77 -25.97 -10.87 -8.06
N ARG A 78 -26.99 -10.97 -8.93
CA ARG A 78 -27.18 -12.07 -9.85
C ARG A 78 -27.12 -11.58 -11.30
N ALA A 79 -26.30 -12.25 -12.14
CA ALA A 79 -26.23 -12.02 -13.57
C ALA A 79 -26.33 -13.37 -14.30
N GLY A 80 -27.45 -13.61 -14.97
CA GLY A 80 -27.79 -14.97 -15.43
C GLY A 80 -27.85 -15.94 -14.26
N GLU A 81 -27.10 -17.02 -14.32
CA GLU A 81 -26.98 -18.02 -13.25
C GLU A 81 -25.88 -17.72 -12.23
N GLU A 82 -25.03 -16.74 -12.51
CA GLU A 82 -23.91 -16.40 -11.64
C GLU A 82 -24.34 -15.50 -10.48
N LEU A 83 -23.76 -15.75 -9.29
CA LEU A 83 -23.96 -14.97 -8.08
C LEU A 83 -22.65 -14.35 -7.62
N SER A 84 -22.70 -13.09 -7.21
CA SER A 84 -21.58 -12.46 -6.52
C SER A 84 -21.43 -13.00 -5.10
N PRO A 85 -20.25 -12.83 -4.45
CA PRO A 85 -20.18 -12.79 -3.00
C PRO A 85 -21.18 -11.78 -2.42
N PRO A 86 -21.70 -12.02 -1.19
CA PRO A 86 -22.51 -11.04 -0.50
C PRO A 86 -21.67 -9.83 -0.06
N PHE A 87 -22.31 -8.66 0.00
CA PHE A 87 -21.68 -7.42 0.44
C PHE A 87 -22.69 -6.51 1.17
N PHE A 88 -22.17 -5.64 2.01
CA PHE A 88 -23.01 -4.69 2.72
C PHE A 88 -23.14 -3.34 2.01
N ILE A 89 -24.31 -2.70 2.12
CA ILE A 89 -24.44 -1.24 1.97
C ILE A 89 -24.67 -0.71 3.39
N ARG A 90 -23.71 0.07 3.92
CA ARG A 90 -23.76 0.62 5.28
C ARG A 90 -22.76 1.78 5.45
N PRO A 91 -23.01 2.73 6.37
CA PRO A 91 -22.15 3.91 6.55
C PRO A 91 -20.71 3.59 6.94
N ASP A 92 -20.49 2.55 7.73
CA ASP A 92 -19.19 2.17 8.29
C ASP A 92 -18.53 0.99 7.54
N ALA A 93 -18.91 0.71 6.29
CA ALA A 93 -18.44 -0.45 5.53
C ALA A 93 -16.91 -0.58 5.54
N TRP A 94 -16.19 0.49 5.32
CA TRP A 94 -14.72 0.51 5.30
C TRP A 94 -14.10 0.65 6.70
N ARG A 95 -14.70 1.48 7.56
CA ARG A 95 -14.19 1.75 8.92
C ARG A 95 -14.08 0.48 9.76
N ARG A 96 -15.05 -0.43 9.66
CA ARG A 96 -15.06 -1.70 10.40
C ARG A 96 -13.97 -2.68 9.99
N LEU A 97 -13.27 -2.47 8.87
CA LEU A 97 -12.12 -3.29 8.48
C LEU A 97 -10.86 -2.91 9.23
N LEU A 98 -10.72 -1.64 9.60
CA LEU A 98 -9.48 -1.11 10.16
C LEU A 98 -8.99 -1.89 11.39
N PRO A 99 -9.85 -2.30 12.36
CA PRO A 99 -9.40 -3.15 13.45
C PRO A 99 -8.80 -4.48 13.00
N THR A 100 -9.43 -5.15 12.01
CA THR A 100 -8.92 -6.42 11.47
C THR A 100 -7.60 -6.23 10.74
N VAL A 101 -7.48 -5.19 9.90
CA VAL A 101 -6.22 -4.89 9.19
C VAL A 101 -5.13 -4.51 10.20
N ALA A 102 -5.44 -3.64 11.17
CA ALA A 102 -4.50 -3.25 12.20
C ALA A 102 -4.03 -4.43 13.07
N SER A 103 -4.86 -5.46 13.28
CA SER A 103 -4.48 -6.67 14.03
C SER A 103 -3.34 -7.47 13.36
N TYR A 104 -3.15 -7.30 12.06
CA TYR A 104 -2.04 -7.92 11.34
C TYR A 104 -0.68 -7.49 11.91
N HIS A 105 -0.50 -6.23 12.32
CA HIS A 105 0.76 -5.76 12.90
C HIS A 105 1.14 -6.55 14.13
N ARG A 106 0.18 -6.85 15.02
CA ARG A 106 0.42 -7.70 16.19
C ARG A 106 0.87 -9.10 15.79
N ALA A 107 0.26 -9.68 14.76
CA ALA A 107 0.65 -10.99 14.24
C ALA A 107 2.08 -11.01 13.69
N GLN A 108 2.60 -9.88 13.25
CA GLN A 108 3.95 -9.71 12.71
C GLN A 108 5.00 -9.33 13.77
N ARG A 109 4.64 -9.19 15.05
CA ARG A 109 5.61 -8.88 16.10
C ARG A 109 6.73 -9.91 16.16
N CYS A 110 7.97 -9.45 16.03
CA CYS A 110 9.17 -10.25 16.19
C CYS A 110 9.67 -10.19 17.65
N GLY A 111 10.30 -11.24 18.16
CA GLY A 111 10.89 -11.26 19.51
C GLY A 111 9.92 -11.57 20.64
N VAL A 112 8.68 -11.94 20.37
CA VAL A 112 7.65 -12.24 21.37
C VAL A 112 6.71 -13.32 20.87
N ALA A 113 6.11 -14.10 21.77
CA ALA A 113 5.04 -15.01 21.39
C ALA A 113 3.75 -14.22 21.07
N VAL A 114 3.12 -14.57 19.95
CA VAL A 114 1.79 -14.07 19.60
C VAL A 114 0.81 -15.24 19.66
N PRO A 115 -0.12 -15.24 20.65
CA PRO A 115 -1.05 -16.34 20.84
C PRO A 115 -1.82 -16.70 19.56
N ASN A 116 -1.90 -18.00 19.26
CA ASN A 116 -2.53 -18.56 18.05
C ASN A 116 -1.88 -18.18 16.72
N VAL A 117 -0.71 -17.52 16.71
CA VAL A 117 0.01 -17.13 15.49
C VAL A 117 1.40 -17.77 15.47
N HIS A 118 2.27 -17.46 16.45
CA HIS A 118 3.61 -18.03 16.52
C HIS A 118 4.19 -17.97 17.95
N PRO A 119 5.15 -18.87 18.29
CA PRO A 119 5.90 -18.78 19.52
C PRO A 119 6.86 -17.59 19.55
N VAL A 120 7.63 -17.44 20.63
CA VAL A 120 8.78 -16.52 20.70
C VAL A 120 9.74 -16.83 19.56
N CYS A 121 10.23 -15.80 18.88
CA CYS A 121 11.09 -15.94 17.71
C CYS A 121 12.22 -14.91 17.69
N HIS A 122 13.35 -15.26 17.06
CA HIS A 122 14.43 -14.35 16.69
C HIS A 122 14.97 -13.49 17.84
N LEU A 123 15.12 -14.10 19.05
CA LEU A 123 15.81 -13.46 20.17
C LEU A 123 17.33 -13.37 19.95
N ASP A 124 17.83 -14.04 18.95
CA ASP A 124 19.19 -14.13 18.45
C ASP A 124 19.50 -13.15 17.28
N ASP A 125 18.56 -12.30 16.91
CA ASP A 125 18.77 -11.25 15.90
C ASP A 125 19.76 -10.17 16.37
N ALA A 126 20.86 -9.88 15.64
CA ALA A 126 21.36 -10.56 14.48
C ALA A 126 22.90 -10.49 14.45
N ARG A 127 23.51 -11.33 13.63
CA ARG A 127 24.95 -11.29 13.38
C ARG A 127 25.26 -10.35 12.20
N ARG A 128 26.13 -9.38 12.39
CA ARG A 128 26.56 -8.49 11.29
C ARG A 128 27.21 -9.29 10.17
N ARG A 129 26.77 -9.03 8.94
CA ARG A 129 27.26 -9.76 7.76
C ARG A 129 28.76 -9.51 7.45
N ASP A 130 29.27 -8.33 7.78
CA ASP A 130 30.63 -7.91 7.49
C ASP A 130 31.65 -8.29 8.56
N THR A 131 31.27 -8.25 9.84
CA THR A 131 32.19 -8.49 10.98
C THR A 131 31.93 -9.82 11.70
N GLY A 132 30.74 -10.39 11.55
CA GLY A 132 30.30 -11.54 12.35
C GLY A 132 29.93 -11.20 13.79
N GLU A 133 30.03 -9.95 14.22
CA GLU A 133 29.66 -9.48 15.56
C GLU A 133 28.14 -9.55 15.75
N HIS A 134 27.69 -9.99 16.93
CA HIS A 134 26.29 -9.95 17.28
C HIS A 134 25.88 -8.52 17.69
N ILE A 135 24.84 -8.00 17.08
CA ILE A 135 24.20 -6.73 17.40
C ILE A 135 22.74 -7.00 17.74
N ASP A 136 22.28 -6.53 18.90
CA ASP A 136 20.85 -6.64 19.28
C ASP A 136 19.97 -5.83 18.33
N THR A 137 19.30 -6.54 17.43
CA THR A 137 18.26 -6.02 16.51
C THR A 137 16.93 -6.76 16.72
N THR A 138 16.71 -7.29 17.92
CA THR A 138 15.46 -7.95 18.28
C THR A 138 14.27 -7.01 18.30
N GLY A 139 13.06 -7.55 18.17
CA GLY A 139 11.81 -6.80 18.19
C GLY A 139 11.36 -6.27 16.83
N GLY A 140 10.44 -5.33 16.82
CA GLY A 140 9.82 -4.81 15.61
C GLY A 140 8.80 -5.75 15.00
N TRP A 141 8.58 -5.60 13.70
CA TRP A 141 7.66 -6.43 12.92
C TRP A 141 8.39 -7.10 11.75
N HIS A 142 8.05 -8.34 11.47
CA HIS A 142 8.36 -8.93 10.17
C HIS A 142 7.65 -8.10 9.08
N ASP A 143 8.27 -7.90 7.94
CA ASP A 143 7.67 -7.05 6.89
C ASP A 143 6.76 -7.84 5.95
N ALA A 144 6.92 -9.17 5.91
CA ALA A 144 6.20 -10.05 5.00
C ALA A 144 5.92 -11.43 5.61
N GLY A 145 5.41 -12.33 4.79
CA GLY A 145 5.21 -13.74 5.15
C GLY A 145 6.51 -14.51 5.28
N ASP A 146 7.61 -14.00 4.79
CA ASP A 146 8.95 -14.62 4.83
C ASP A 146 9.76 -14.28 6.08
N LEU A 147 9.19 -13.56 7.06
CA LEU A 147 9.81 -13.20 8.34
C LEU A 147 10.97 -12.19 8.27
N ARG A 148 11.30 -11.65 7.13
CA ARG A 148 12.31 -10.60 6.97
C ARG A 148 11.94 -9.33 7.74
N LYS A 149 12.95 -8.53 8.09
CA LYS A 149 12.77 -7.17 8.63
C LYS A 149 13.52 -6.17 7.73
N TRP A 150 13.01 -5.96 6.53
CA TRP A 150 13.57 -5.02 5.55
C TRP A 150 13.12 -3.60 5.87
N MET A 151 14.05 -2.69 6.14
CA MET A 151 13.74 -1.35 6.66
C MET A 151 12.72 -0.59 5.80
N THR A 152 12.92 -0.53 4.48
CA THR A 152 11.99 0.20 3.59
C THR A 152 10.60 -0.40 3.51
N ALA A 153 10.45 -1.66 3.86
CA ALA A 153 9.15 -2.33 3.91
C ALA A 153 8.53 -2.28 5.32
N THR A 154 9.27 -2.70 6.36
CA THR A 154 8.71 -2.79 7.71
C THR A 154 8.36 -1.42 8.30
N MET A 155 9.05 -0.32 7.90
CA MET A 155 8.66 1.05 8.28
C MET A 155 7.26 1.43 7.78
N MET A 156 6.74 0.81 6.73
CA MET A 156 5.38 1.08 6.25
C MET A 156 4.31 0.67 7.26
N ASN A 157 4.57 -0.32 8.11
CA ASN A 157 3.70 -0.62 9.26
C ASN A 157 3.55 0.60 10.18
N ALA A 158 4.68 1.25 10.50
CA ALA A 158 4.64 2.44 11.34
C ALA A 158 3.92 3.61 10.65
N PHE A 159 4.14 3.84 9.35
CA PHE A 159 3.45 4.90 8.62
C PHE A 159 1.92 4.73 8.62
N GLY A 160 1.43 3.51 8.42
CA GLY A 160 -0.01 3.21 8.50
C GLY A 160 -0.58 3.51 9.89
N LEU A 161 0.05 2.97 10.94
CA LEU A 161 -0.39 3.19 12.33
C LEU A 161 -0.27 4.65 12.77
N LEU A 162 0.79 5.37 12.37
CA LEU A 162 0.95 6.80 12.64
C LEU A 162 -0.12 7.65 11.92
N ALA A 163 -0.54 7.24 10.74
CA ALA A 163 -1.64 7.89 10.04
C ALA A 163 -2.98 7.66 10.75
N LEU A 164 -3.27 6.42 11.19
CA LEU A 164 -4.46 6.15 12.02
C LEU A 164 -4.46 7.02 13.28
N HIS A 165 -3.32 7.10 13.99
CA HIS A 165 -3.17 7.97 15.15
C HIS A 165 -3.44 9.44 14.83
N ARG A 166 -2.86 9.95 13.73
CA ARG A 166 -2.97 11.36 13.31
C ARG A 166 -4.40 11.77 12.94
N TYR A 167 -5.09 10.93 12.20
CA TYR A 167 -6.38 11.28 11.58
C TYR A 167 -7.60 10.80 12.35
N LEU A 168 -7.48 9.70 13.10
CA LEU A 168 -8.58 9.12 13.88
C LEU A 168 -8.40 9.31 15.39
N GLY A 169 -7.20 9.73 15.82
CA GLY A 169 -6.86 9.99 17.23
C GLY A 169 -6.32 8.78 17.98
N ALA A 170 -5.59 9.03 19.08
CA ALA A 170 -4.98 7.99 19.92
C ALA A 170 -6.03 7.05 20.57
N GLY A 171 -7.22 7.56 20.83
CA GLY A 171 -8.35 6.82 21.41
C GLY A 171 -9.23 6.13 20.37
N TRP A 172 -8.82 6.05 19.11
CA TRP A 172 -9.58 5.33 18.09
C TRP A 172 -9.80 3.88 18.54
N ASP A 173 -11.07 3.45 18.45
CA ASP A 173 -11.49 2.13 18.92
C ASP A 173 -10.88 1.01 18.06
N LEU A 174 -9.88 0.33 18.63
CA LEU A 174 -9.29 -0.90 18.12
C LEU A 174 -10.01 -2.15 18.67
N ALA A 175 -11.20 -2.00 19.26
CA ALA A 175 -11.94 -3.11 19.84
C ALA A 175 -12.09 -4.26 18.83
N GLY A 176 -11.75 -5.46 19.27
CA GLY A 176 -11.75 -6.66 18.43
C GLY A 176 -10.48 -6.88 17.60
N SER A 177 -9.54 -5.94 17.52
CA SER A 177 -8.29 -6.14 16.80
C SER A 177 -7.27 -7.01 17.54
N GLY A 178 -7.43 -7.18 18.87
CA GLY A 178 -6.41 -7.81 19.72
C GLY A 178 -5.13 -6.98 19.85
N LEU A 179 -5.10 -5.75 19.30
CA LEU A 179 -4.00 -4.82 19.51
C LEU A 179 -4.03 -4.26 20.94
N ALA A 180 -2.85 -4.02 21.49
CA ALA A 180 -2.63 -3.04 22.53
C ALA A 180 -3.11 -1.64 22.07
N PRO A 181 -3.24 -0.66 22.98
CA PRO A 181 -3.45 0.72 22.58
C PRO A 181 -2.50 1.11 21.44
N LEU A 182 -2.97 1.90 20.49
CA LEU A 182 -2.24 2.22 19.26
C LEU A 182 -0.81 2.74 19.55
N GLU A 183 -0.64 3.56 20.58
CA GLU A 183 0.67 4.06 20.99
C GLU A 183 1.61 2.96 21.51
N GLU A 184 1.08 1.92 22.15
CA GLU A 184 1.90 0.78 22.60
C GLU A 184 2.40 -0.03 21.39
N GLU A 185 1.53 -0.26 20.39
CA GLU A 185 1.92 -0.96 19.17
C GLU A 185 2.99 -0.16 18.40
N LEU A 186 2.82 1.16 18.31
CA LEU A 186 3.79 2.08 17.73
C LEU A 186 5.15 1.99 18.45
N ARG A 187 5.16 2.03 19.79
CA ARG A 187 6.39 1.87 20.59
C ARG A 187 7.05 0.52 20.34
N TRP A 188 6.25 -0.54 20.23
CA TRP A 188 6.77 -1.88 19.95
C TRP A 188 7.62 -1.90 18.68
N GLY A 189 7.05 -1.47 17.58
CA GLY A 189 7.76 -1.41 16.29
C GLY A 189 8.98 -0.50 16.31
N ASN A 190 8.85 0.68 16.91
CA ASN A 190 9.92 1.69 16.91
C ASN A 190 11.17 1.27 17.71
N ARG A 191 11.05 0.35 18.68
CA ARG A 191 12.23 -0.20 19.39
C ARG A 191 13.23 -0.81 18.43
N TYR A 192 12.76 -1.56 17.43
CA TYR A 192 13.61 -2.12 16.38
C TYR A 192 14.24 -1.03 15.51
N PHE A 193 13.46 -0.07 15.07
CA PHE A 193 13.96 1.00 14.20
C PHE A 193 15.06 1.82 14.87
N LEU A 194 14.93 2.11 16.16
CA LEU A 194 15.96 2.81 16.92
C LEU A 194 17.25 1.99 17.07
N LYS A 195 17.16 0.65 17.18
CA LYS A 195 18.32 -0.26 17.21
C LYS A 195 19.04 -0.32 15.86
N MET A 196 18.32 -0.10 14.77
CA MET A 196 18.88 -0.11 13.42
C MET A 196 19.67 1.17 13.08
N GLN A 197 19.66 2.20 13.93
CA GLN A 197 20.45 3.41 13.75
C GLN A 197 21.86 3.24 14.32
N ASN A 198 22.89 3.38 13.48
CA ASN A 198 24.29 3.27 13.88
C ASN A 198 24.80 4.52 14.63
N SER A 199 26.05 4.45 15.11
CA SER A 199 26.70 5.55 15.84
C SER A 199 26.86 6.83 15.02
N GLU A 200 26.94 6.72 13.68
CA GLU A 200 27.04 7.84 12.74
C GLU A 200 25.68 8.51 12.46
N GLY A 201 24.57 7.93 12.90
CA GLY A 201 23.22 8.44 12.67
C GLY A 201 22.50 7.83 11.47
N ARG A 202 23.18 7.02 10.68
CA ARG A 202 22.58 6.33 9.53
C ARG A 202 21.90 5.03 9.94
N VAL A 203 20.93 4.57 9.16
CA VAL A 203 20.24 3.31 9.43
C VAL A 203 20.67 2.21 8.47
N TRP A 204 20.83 1.01 9.00
CA TRP A 204 21.15 -0.20 8.27
C TRP A 204 19.98 -0.71 7.43
N ALA A 205 20.25 -1.56 6.44
CA ALA A 205 19.27 -1.94 5.42
C ALA A 205 18.21 -2.93 5.91
N ASP A 206 18.64 -4.05 6.51
CA ASP A 206 17.71 -5.12 6.90
C ASP A 206 18.31 -6.13 7.89
N VAL A 207 17.42 -6.99 8.39
CA VAL A 207 17.75 -8.27 9.03
C VAL A 207 17.05 -9.38 8.26
N ALA A 208 17.82 -10.35 7.77
CA ALA A 208 17.33 -11.43 6.94
C ALA A 208 18.08 -12.75 7.18
N GLY A 209 17.44 -13.86 6.87
CA GLY A 209 18.05 -15.19 6.81
C GLY A 209 18.72 -15.47 5.47
N GLY A 210 19.05 -16.75 5.25
CA GLY A 210 19.69 -17.23 4.04
C GLY A 210 21.22 -17.14 4.10
N VAL A 211 21.87 -17.44 2.99
CA VAL A 211 23.33 -17.45 2.90
C VAL A 211 23.87 -16.04 3.06
N ASN A 212 24.52 -15.79 4.18
CA ASN A 212 25.05 -14.45 4.52
C ASN A 212 23.98 -13.34 4.48
N GLY A 213 22.74 -13.65 4.81
CA GLY A 213 21.65 -12.65 4.80
C GLY A 213 21.19 -12.24 3.40
N ASP A 214 21.31 -13.13 2.42
CA ASP A 214 20.88 -12.87 1.04
C ASP A 214 19.36 -13.05 0.82
N ASN A 215 18.62 -13.35 1.88
CA ASN A 215 17.17 -13.61 1.88
C ASN A 215 16.75 -14.88 1.12
N SER A 216 17.68 -15.78 0.82
CA SER A 216 17.38 -17.02 0.10
C SER A 216 16.59 -18.02 0.96
N ASP A 217 16.72 -17.95 2.28
CA ASP A 217 15.99 -18.77 3.25
C ASP A 217 15.78 -18.02 4.56
N ASN A 218 14.56 -17.63 4.83
CA ASN A 218 14.14 -17.11 6.13
C ASN A 218 13.34 -18.19 6.87
N HIS A 219 13.67 -18.41 8.13
CA HIS A 219 13.09 -19.44 8.97
C HIS A 219 13.01 -18.98 10.44
N TRP A 220 12.27 -19.73 11.25
CA TRP A 220 12.23 -19.58 12.70
C TRP A 220 13.56 -20.04 13.28
N THR A 221 14.23 -19.19 14.07
CA THR A 221 15.51 -19.52 14.71
C THR A 221 15.33 -20.25 16.03
N ASP A 222 16.42 -20.81 16.58
CA ASP A 222 16.42 -21.47 17.90
C ASP A 222 16.46 -20.47 19.07
N ASN A 223 16.53 -19.18 18.81
CA ASN A 223 16.61 -18.08 19.77
C ASN A 223 17.91 -18.07 20.61
N LYS A 224 19.00 -18.68 20.13
CA LYS A 224 20.29 -18.71 20.83
C LYS A 224 21.37 -18.04 19.99
N ILE A 225 21.97 -17.01 20.53
CA ILE A 225 23.05 -16.27 19.88
C ILE A 225 24.25 -17.18 19.63
N GLY A 226 24.82 -17.11 18.43
CA GLY A 226 26.06 -17.80 18.04
C GLY A 226 25.83 -19.20 17.46
N THR A 227 24.60 -19.55 17.09
CA THR A 227 24.28 -20.79 16.39
C THR A 227 24.26 -20.63 14.86
N THR A 228 24.07 -21.72 14.14
CA THR A 228 24.15 -21.70 12.66
C THR A 228 22.95 -21.08 11.99
N ASP A 229 21.84 -20.93 12.70
CA ASP A 229 20.59 -20.38 12.20
C ASP A 229 20.38 -18.87 12.54
N ASP A 230 21.39 -18.23 13.20
CA ASP A 230 21.38 -16.79 13.42
C ASP A 230 21.16 -16.04 12.11
N ARG A 231 20.21 -15.11 12.10
CA ARG A 231 20.00 -14.22 10.95
C ARG A 231 21.10 -13.14 10.86
N TYR A 232 21.18 -12.52 9.71
CA TYR A 232 22.20 -11.52 9.40
C TYR A 232 21.65 -10.11 9.40
N LEU A 233 22.34 -9.21 10.08
CA LEU A 233 22.18 -7.77 9.91
C LEU A 233 23.00 -7.34 8.67
N ASN A 234 22.32 -6.75 7.70
CA ASN A 234 22.94 -6.11 6.55
C ASN A 234 23.31 -4.66 6.89
N PRO A 235 24.59 -4.34 7.06
CA PRO A 235 25.04 -3.01 7.47
C PRO A 235 25.10 -2.00 6.32
N SER A 236 24.67 -2.35 5.12
CA SER A 236 24.64 -1.41 3.99
C SER A 236 23.69 -0.24 4.28
N ILE A 237 24.03 0.90 3.69
CA ILE A 237 23.25 2.13 3.80
C ILE A 237 22.40 2.29 2.54
N ASN A 238 21.09 2.16 2.70
CA ASN A 238 20.14 2.39 1.63
C ASN A 238 19.61 3.84 1.71
N ALA A 239 19.80 4.63 0.65
CA ALA A 239 19.44 6.05 0.65
C ALA A 239 17.94 6.28 0.90
N LEU A 240 17.07 5.46 0.31
CA LEU A 240 15.62 5.52 0.52
C LEU A 240 15.26 5.31 2.01
N ALA A 241 15.91 4.35 2.68
CA ALA A 241 15.65 4.05 4.07
C ALA A 241 15.99 5.22 5.01
N GLN A 242 16.99 6.05 4.67
CA GLN A 242 17.38 7.20 5.48
C GLN A 242 16.27 8.26 5.51
N GLY A 243 15.72 8.64 4.36
CA GLY A 243 14.61 9.59 4.26
C GLY A 243 13.34 9.06 4.93
N MET A 244 13.00 7.78 4.71
CA MET A 244 11.87 7.12 5.37
C MET A 244 12.01 7.12 6.89
N PHE A 245 13.17 6.71 7.41
CA PHE A 245 13.43 6.67 8.84
C PHE A 245 13.30 8.07 9.48
N THR A 246 13.89 9.08 8.84
CA THR A 246 13.83 10.46 9.34
C THR A 246 12.38 10.96 9.39
N ALA A 247 11.61 10.77 8.31
CA ALA A 247 10.19 11.14 8.26
C ALA A 247 9.38 10.40 9.33
N MET A 248 9.57 9.09 9.45
CA MET A 248 8.89 8.25 10.42
C MET A 248 9.18 8.70 11.86
N GLN A 249 10.46 8.89 12.24
CA GLN A 249 10.82 9.34 13.59
C GLN A 249 10.24 10.72 13.91
N ALA A 250 10.21 11.65 12.95
CA ALA A 250 9.56 12.94 13.12
C ALA A 250 8.04 12.84 13.30
N MET A 251 7.38 11.89 12.60
CA MET A 251 5.95 11.60 12.83
C MET A 251 5.71 11.02 14.24
N TYR A 252 6.63 10.21 14.78
CA TYR A 252 6.58 9.75 16.18
C TYR A 252 6.66 10.92 17.16
N VAL A 253 7.50 11.93 16.91
CA VAL A 253 7.52 13.14 17.74
C VAL A 253 6.14 13.76 17.85
N ARG A 254 5.44 13.89 16.75
CA ARG A 254 4.08 14.43 16.72
C ARG A 254 3.10 13.55 17.47
N ALA A 255 3.15 12.23 17.26
CA ALA A 255 2.23 11.28 17.88
C ALA A 255 2.35 11.26 19.41
N PHE A 256 3.56 11.42 19.94
CA PHE A 256 3.83 11.35 21.38
C PHE A 256 4.03 12.73 22.05
N ARG A 257 3.77 13.81 21.32
CA ARG A 257 3.97 15.18 21.83
C ARG A 257 3.29 15.44 23.17
N GLU A 258 2.07 14.95 23.32
CA GLU A 258 1.23 15.20 24.50
C GLU A 258 1.28 14.04 25.50
N SER A 259 1.23 12.79 25.03
CA SER A 259 1.14 11.60 25.88
C SER A 259 2.47 11.21 26.52
N ASP A 260 3.60 11.40 25.81
CA ASP A 260 4.95 11.11 26.31
C ASP A 260 6.00 11.99 25.61
N PRO A 261 6.17 13.25 26.06
CA PRO A 261 7.17 14.15 25.50
C PRO A 261 8.60 13.63 25.62
N GLY A 262 8.89 12.81 26.65
CA GLY A 262 10.20 12.19 26.85
C GLY A 262 10.54 11.21 25.73
N TYR A 263 9.59 10.37 25.36
CA TYR A 263 9.73 9.47 24.21
C TYR A 263 9.77 10.23 22.88
N GLY A 264 8.95 11.26 22.73
CA GLY A 264 9.02 12.18 21.59
C GLY A 264 10.42 12.78 21.42
N ALA A 265 11.10 13.17 22.52
CA ALA A 265 12.47 13.67 22.46
C ALA A 265 13.50 12.60 22.04
N VAL A 266 13.29 11.32 22.37
CA VAL A 266 14.15 10.21 21.84
C VAL A 266 13.99 10.13 20.33
N CYS A 267 12.77 10.12 19.82
CA CYS A 267 12.47 10.07 18.39
C CYS A 267 13.04 11.30 17.65
N LEU A 268 12.93 12.50 18.24
CA LEU A 268 13.48 13.72 17.65
C LEU A 268 15.01 13.66 17.51
N ARG A 269 15.71 13.18 18.54
CA ARG A 269 17.17 12.99 18.45
C ARG A 269 17.55 12.00 17.35
N ALA A 270 16.81 10.90 17.23
CA ALA A 270 17.05 9.92 16.17
C ALA A 270 16.81 10.51 14.77
N ALA A 271 15.72 11.25 14.59
CA ALA A 271 15.41 11.93 13.34
C ALA A 271 16.49 12.95 12.95
N ASN A 272 16.86 13.86 13.89
CA ASN A 272 17.87 14.88 13.63
C ASN A 272 19.23 14.27 13.29
N LYS A 273 19.65 13.24 14.03
CA LYS A 273 20.92 12.56 13.79
C LYS A 273 20.97 11.91 12.39
N CYS A 274 19.85 11.32 11.93
CA CYS A 274 19.77 10.77 10.59
C CYS A 274 19.71 11.88 9.52
N TRP A 275 18.98 12.95 9.77
CA TRP A 275 18.94 14.13 8.92
C TRP A 275 20.33 14.73 8.69
N GLU A 276 21.06 15.01 9.77
CA GLU A 276 22.41 15.60 9.74
C GLU A 276 23.45 14.70 9.06
N ALA A 277 23.29 13.37 9.13
CA ALA A 277 24.20 12.40 8.55
C ALA A 277 24.05 12.21 7.02
N ASN A 278 23.08 12.88 6.37
CA ASN A 278 22.74 12.64 4.96
C ASN A 278 22.63 13.94 4.15
N ALA A 279 22.81 13.85 2.84
CA ALA A 279 22.85 15.01 1.94
C ALA A 279 21.46 15.42 1.37
N HIS A 280 20.37 14.73 1.67
CA HIS A 280 19.00 14.97 1.20
C HIS A 280 18.89 15.08 -0.33
N THR A 281 19.66 14.27 -1.04
CA THR A 281 19.70 14.19 -2.50
C THR A 281 19.30 12.78 -2.95
N GLY A 282 19.11 12.59 -4.23
CA GLY A 282 18.83 11.28 -4.81
C GLY A 282 17.93 11.33 -6.03
N ASP A 283 17.33 10.21 -6.34
CA ASP A 283 16.28 10.11 -7.35
C ASP A 283 14.95 10.72 -6.85
N VAL A 284 13.92 10.65 -7.70
CA VAL A 284 12.62 11.27 -7.39
C VAL A 284 11.93 10.65 -6.18
N VAL A 285 12.08 9.34 -5.93
CA VAL A 285 11.49 8.70 -4.76
C VAL A 285 12.23 9.05 -3.46
N GLU A 286 13.54 9.12 -3.52
CA GLU A 286 14.38 9.52 -2.39
C GLU A 286 14.13 10.98 -2.01
N LEU A 287 14.11 11.90 -2.98
CA LEU A 287 13.75 13.30 -2.78
C LEU A 287 12.34 13.44 -2.17
N SER A 288 11.40 12.60 -2.58
CA SER A 288 10.03 12.63 -2.03
C SER A 288 10.00 12.26 -0.54
N TRP A 289 10.78 11.27 -0.12
CA TRP A 289 10.90 10.93 1.30
C TRP A 289 11.66 12.00 2.09
N TRP A 290 12.70 12.61 1.51
CA TRP A 290 13.38 13.75 2.14
C TRP A 290 12.46 14.97 2.27
N LEU A 291 11.56 15.20 1.31
CA LEU A 291 10.54 16.24 1.41
C LEU A 291 9.59 15.99 2.58
N LEU A 292 9.09 14.76 2.72
CA LEU A 292 8.23 14.39 3.85
C LEU A 292 8.98 14.50 5.19
N ALA A 293 10.26 14.12 5.24
CA ALA A 293 11.10 14.29 6.43
C ALA A 293 11.28 15.76 6.79
N ALA A 294 11.56 16.62 5.81
CA ALA A 294 11.69 18.07 6.02
C ALA A 294 10.39 18.69 6.55
N ILE A 295 9.23 18.26 6.01
CA ILE A 295 7.92 18.71 6.47
C ILE A 295 7.69 18.33 7.93
N GLU A 296 7.95 17.09 8.30
CA GLU A 296 7.70 16.58 9.65
C GLU A 296 8.69 17.14 10.69
N LEU A 297 9.92 17.46 10.26
CA LEU A 297 10.94 18.15 11.08
C LEU A 297 10.79 19.67 11.09
N GLU A 298 9.79 20.23 10.39
CA GLU A 298 9.57 21.68 10.27
C GLU A 298 10.77 22.44 9.68
N GLN A 299 11.56 21.77 8.80
CA GLN A 299 12.73 22.35 8.11
C GLN A 299 12.30 23.16 6.89
N ASN A 300 11.62 24.30 7.09
CA ASN A 300 10.99 25.09 6.02
C ASN A 300 11.92 25.43 4.85
N PRO A 301 13.20 25.82 5.01
CA PRO A 301 14.09 26.05 3.88
C PRO A 301 14.32 24.81 3.02
N ALA A 302 14.44 23.62 3.64
CA ALA A 302 14.58 22.37 2.92
C ALA A 302 13.27 21.97 2.22
N VAL A 303 12.11 22.19 2.84
CA VAL A 303 10.79 21.99 2.21
C VAL A 303 10.69 22.79 0.93
N GLU A 304 11.04 24.07 0.95
CA GLU A 304 11.02 24.95 -0.22
C GLU A 304 11.97 24.45 -1.31
N GLN A 305 13.22 24.16 -0.96
CA GLN A 305 14.25 23.73 -1.91
C GLN A 305 13.91 22.39 -2.58
N ILE A 306 13.50 21.38 -1.79
CA ILE A 306 13.22 20.05 -2.35
C ILE A 306 11.92 20.08 -3.17
N ALA A 307 10.89 20.83 -2.73
CA ALA A 307 9.67 21.00 -3.50
C ALA A 307 9.93 21.69 -4.83
N ASP A 308 10.72 22.78 -4.85
CA ASP A 308 11.12 23.46 -6.09
C ASP A 308 11.87 22.50 -7.04
N THR A 309 12.78 21.67 -6.51
CA THR A 309 13.49 20.65 -7.28
C THR A 309 12.52 19.65 -7.92
N LEU A 310 11.62 19.09 -7.14
CA LEU A 310 10.64 18.11 -7.64
C LEU A 310 9.67 18.74 -8.66
N ILE A 311 9.21 19.96 -8.44
CA ILE A 311 8.34 20.68 -9.41
C ILE A 311 9.10 20.92 -10.72
N HIS A 312 10.39 21.31 -10.65
CA HIS A 312 11.21 21.57 -11.82
C HIS A 312 11.47 20.31 -12.66
N LEU A 313 11.55 19.15 -12.03
CA LEU A 313 11.69 17.86 -12.71
C LEU A 313 10.42 17.41 -13.44
N GLN A 314 9.22 17.90 -13.03
CA GLN A 314 7.96 17.47 -13.65
C GLN A 314 7.94 17.78 -15.15
N GLN A 315 7.65 16.76 -15.96
CA GLN A 315 7.56 16.88 -17.40
C GLN A 315 6.27 17.65 -17.85
N PRO A 316 6.27 18.25 -19.04
CA PRO A 316 5.10 19.01 -19.54
C PRO A 316 3.79 18.20 -19.58
N ASP A 317 3.86 16.89 -19.81
CA ASP A 317 2.71 15.97 -19.84
C ASP A 317 2.27 15.47 -18.45
N GLY A 318 2.91 15.97 -17.39
CA GLY A 318 2.43 15.89 -16.01
C GLY A 318 3.05 14.80 -15.14
N PHE A 319 3.86 13.90 -15.68
CA PHE A 319 4.57 12.90 -14.85
C PHE A 319 5.97 13.38 -14.46
N TRP A 320 6.59 12.66 -13.52
CA TRP A 320 8.00 12.84 -13.14
C TRP A 320 8.91 11.87 -13.89
N PRO A 321 10.17 12.24 -14.16
CA PRO A 321 11.19 11.28 -14.62
C PRO A 321 11.65 10.41 -13.43
N MET A 322 12.41 9.34 -13.70
CA MET A 322 13.02 8.53 -12.65
C MET A 322 14.03 9.33 -11.82
N SER A 323 14.82 10.19 -12.48
CA SER A 323 15.76 11.12 -11.85
C SER A 323 16.06 12.29 -12.80
N ALA A 324 16.86 13.24 -12.36
CA ALA A 324 17.34 14.33 -13.22
C ALA A 324 18.18 13.83 -14.42
N SER A 325 18.85 12.68 -14.29
CA SER A 325 19.67 12.06 -15.34
C SER A 325 18.96 10.94 -16.10
N ASP A 326 17.83 10.44 -15.62
CA ASP A 326 17.03 9.41 -16.27
C ASP A 326 15.63 9.95 -16.59
N PRO A 327 15.36 10.33 -17.87
CA PRO A 327 14.09 10.93 -18.29
C PRO A 327 12.93 9.95 -18.44
N GLU A 328 13.17 8.65 -18.22
CA GLU A 328 12.11 7.64 -18.26
C GLU A 328 11.02 7.98 -17.24
N PRO A 329 9.72 7.88 -17.57
CA PRO A 329 8.65 8.17 -16.64
C PRO A 329 8.80 7.41 -15.32
N TYR A 330 8.67 8.14 -14.20
CA TYR A 330 8.75 7.56 -12.88
C TYR A 330 7.68 6.48 -12.68
N LYS A 331 8.12 5.37 -12.15
CA LYS A 331 7.28 4.26 -11.72
C LYS A 331 7.99 3.48 -10.62
N HIS A 332 7.24 3.01 -9.67
CA HIS A 332 7.78 2.26 -8.54
C HIS A 332 6.78 1.20 -8.07
N ALA A 333 7.27 0.01 -7.74
CA ALA A 333 6.43 -1.11 -7.30
C ALA A 333 5.64 -0.80 -6.03
N ILE A 334 6.23 -0.04 -5.11
CA ILE A 334 5.66 0.32 -3.82
C ILE A 334 5.14 1.76 -3.83
N HIS A 335 5.96 2.71 -4.25
CA HIS A 335 5.78 4.15 -4.05
C HIS A 335 5.28 4.88 -5.31
N GLY A 336 4.37 4.26 -6.08
CA GLY A 336 3.97 4.74 -7.41
C GLY A 336 3.47 6.18 -7.48
N ALA A 337 2.82 6.70 -6.44
CA ALA A 337 2.32 8.07 -6.37
C ALA A 337 3.01 8.94 -5.31
N LEU A 338 4.16 8.52 -4.81
CA LEU A 338 4.85 9.23 -3.72
C LEU A 338 5.29 10.66 -4.11
N PRO A 339 5.87 10.93 -5.29
CA PRO A 339 6.28 12.28 -5.65
C PRO A 339 5.11 13.29 -5.63
N PRO A 340 3.98 13.07 -6.31
CA PRO A 340 2.84 13.98 -6.21
C PRO A 340 2.24 14.07 -4.82
N PHE A 341 2.27 12.99 -4.01
CA PHE A 341 1.81 13.03 -2.63
C PHE A 341 2.70 13.92 -1.75
N ALA A 342 4.02 13.77 -1.80
CA ALA A 342 4.95 14.58 -1.04
C ALA A 342 4.84 16.08 -1.41
N ILE A 343 4.70 16.40 -2.70
CA ILE A 343 4.47 17.76 -3.18
C ILE A 343 3.14 18.33 -2.66
N LEU A 344 2.08 17.51 -2.59
CA LEU A 344 0.80 17.93 -2.03
C LEU A 344 0.91 18.24 -0.54
N GLU A 345 1.65 17.44 0.23
CA GLU A 345 1.92 17.71 1.64
C GLU A 345 2.75 19.00 1.81
N ALA A 346 3.74 19.26 0.95
CA ALA A 346 4.47 20.53 0.95
C ALA A 346 3.54 21.72 0.69
N ALA A 347 2.58 21.61 -0.23
CA ALA A 347 1.60 22.66 -0.50
C ALA A 347 0.75 23.02 0.73
N ARG A 348 0.52 22.08 1.63
CA ARG A 348 -0.26 22.28 2.88
C ARG A 348 0.55 23.08 3.90
N VAL A 349 1.85 22.82 4.01
CA VAL A 349 2.76 23.52 4.91
C VAL A 349 3.07 24.93 4.39
N LEU A 350 3.31 25.07 3.08
CA LEU A 350 3.62 26.34 2.44
C LEU A 350 2.39 27.27 2.29
N ARG A 351 1.19 26.79 2.61
CA ARG A 351 -0.10 27.49 2.65
C ARG A 351 -0.42 28.25 1.33
N ASP A 352 -0.60 29.57 1.41
CA ASP A 352 -1.05 30.40 0.27
C ASP A 352 0.11 31.01 -0.54
N SER A 353 1.32 30.53 -0.34
CA SER A 353 2.50 31.01 -1.06
C SER A 353 2.41 30.71 -2.57
N PRO A 354 3.17 31.44 -3.41
CA PRO A 354 3.31 31.08 -4.82
C PRO A 354 3.78 29.64 -5.04
N ARG A 355 4.67 29.12 -4.17
CA ARG A 355 5.14 27.72 -4.18
C ARG A 355 4.02 26.73 -3.90
N ALA A 356 3.18 26.99 -2.92
CA ALA A 356 2.01 26.14 -2.63
C ALA A 356 1.08 26.05 -3.84
N ARG A 357 0.87 27.16 -4.56
CA ARG A 357 0.08 27.15 -5.81
C ARG A 357 0.76 26.33 -6.91
N ALA A 358 2.08 26.46 -7.06
CA ALA A 358 2.85 25.65 -8.02
C ALA A 358 2.77 24.15 -7.69
N CYS A 359 2.94 23.77 -6.43
CA CYS A 359 2.76 22.40 -5.93
C CYS A 359 1.37 21.85 -6.28
N ARG A 360 0.31 22.59 -5.97
CA ARG A 360 -1.07 22.18 -6.28
C ARG A 360 -1.28 22.03 -7.81
N THR A 361 -0.71 22.92 -8.61
CA THR A 361 -0.79 22.85 -10.07
C THR A 361 -0.09 21.60 -10.60
N ALA A 362 1.09 21.26 -10.08
CA ALA A 362 1.84 20.08 -10.46
C ALA A 362 1.07 18.79 -10.16
N VAL A 363 0.49 18.70 -8.95
CA VAL A 363 -0.32 17.54 -8.54
C VAL A 363 -1.60 17.42 -9.38
N ARG A 364 -2.31 18.52 -9.59
CA ARG A 364 -3.51 18.54 -10.44
C ARG A 364 -3.19 18.06 -11.85
N ARG A 365 -2.09 18.56 -12.44
CA ARG A 365 -1.63 18.14 -13.77
C ARG A 365 -1.38 16.64 -13.84
N TYR A 366 -0.69 16.05 -12.84
CA TYR A 366 -0.46 14.61 -12.78
C TYR A 366 -1.77 13.83 -12.76
N ILE A 367 -2.70 14.20 -11.87
CA ILE A 367 -3.97 13.47 -11.72
C ILE A 367 -4.82 13.59 -13.00
N GLU A 368 -4.97 14.80 -13.56
CA GLU A 368 -5.85 15.05 -14.70
C GLU A 368 -5.26 14.58 -16.04
N SER A 369 -3.93 14.62 -16.19
CA SER A 369 -3.27 14.21 -17.45
C SER A 369 -2.87 12.74 -17.50
N TYR A 370 -2.71 12.07 -16.36
CA TYR A 370 -2.24 10.70 -16.27
C TYR A 370 -3.23 9.79 -15.54
N VAL A 371 -3.51 10.05 -14.25
CA VAL A 371 -4.25 9.10 -13.42
C VAL A 371 -5.66 8.88 -13.94
N VAL A 372 -6.44 9.95 -14.10
CA VAL A 372 -7.85 9.86 -14.53
C VAL A 372 -7.98 9.24 -15.92
N PRO A 373 -7.27 9.72 -16.97
CA PRO A 373 -7.43 9.16 -18.31
C PRO A 373 -7.02 7.70 -18.45
N LEU A 374 -6.07 7.23 -17.62
CA LEU A 374 -5.63 5.84 -17.67
C LEU A 374 -6.50 4.91 -16.83
N CYS A 375 -7.06 5.38 -15.72
CA CYS A 375 -8.08 4.64 -14.97
C CYS A 375 -9.30 4.32 -15.83
N ASP A 376 -9.69 5.23 -16.74
CA ASP A 376 -10.82 5.04 -17.66
C ASP A 376 -10.56 3.98 -18.75
N ARG A 377 -9.32 3.47 -18.86
CA ARG A 377 -8.96 2.37 -19.78
C ARG A 377 -9.30 0.99 -19.23
N SER A 378 -9.71 0.90 -17.98
CA SER A 378 -10.10 -0.34 -17.32
C SER A 378 -11.51 -0.21 -16.73
N PRO A 379 -12.38 -1.22 -16.87
CA PRO A 379 -13.70 -1.22 -16.24
C PRO A 379 -13.60 -1.21 -14.71
N TYR A 380 -12.47 -1.66 -14.17
CA TYR A 380 -12.18 -1.64 -12.75
C TYR A 380 -11.69 -0.27 -12.24
N GLY A 381 -11.24 0.62 -13.15
CA GLY A 381 -10.76 1.96 -12.79
C GLY A 381 -9.47 1.99 -11.98
N ILE A 382 -8.62 0.99 -12.15
CA ILE A 382 -7.31 0.94 -11.51
C ILE A 382 -6.28 1.79 -12.25
N VAL A 383 -5.33 2.35 -11.50
CA VAL A 383 -4.18 3.04 -12.08
C VAL A 383 -3.21 2.00 -12.66
N PRO A 384 -2.78 2.12 -13.90
CA PRO A 384 -1.73 1.26 -14.47
C PRO A 384 -0.42 1.36 -13.69
N PHE A 385 0.41 0.32 -13.77
CA PHE A 385 1.73 0.33 -13.15
C PHE A 385 2.59 1.53 -13.58
N GLY A 386 2.52 1.94 -14.84
CA GLY A 386 3.25 3.12 -15.26
C GLY A 386 3.24 3.39 -16.76
N LEU A 387 3.76 4.57 -17.07
CA LEU A 387 4.13 4.97 -18.42
C LEU A 387 5.55 4.51 -18.74
N PHE A 388 5.79 4.33 -20.04
CA PHE A 388 7.08 3.96 -20.61
C PHE A 388 7.34 4.81 -21.85
N THR A 389 8.61 5.01 -22.19
CA THR A 389 9.01 5.58 -23.47
C THR A 389 9.12 4.45 -24.49
N GLY A 390 8.25 4.43 -25.50
CA GLY A 390 8.20 3.35 -26.47
C GLY A 390 7.86 1.99 -25.86
N SER A 391 8.42 0.93 -26.43
CA SER A 391 8.27 -0.46 -25.94
C SER A 391 9.64 -1.01 -25.55
N PRO A 392 10.07 -0.83 -24.31
CA PRO A 392 11.45 -1.13 -23.89
C PRO A 392 11.81 -2.62 -23.87
N THR A 393 10.82 -3.51 -23.98
CA THR A 393 11.01 -4.96 -24.09
C THR A 393 10.15 -5.54 -25.21
N THR A 394 10.27 -6.85 -25.49
CA THR A 394 9.44 -7.57 -26.47
C THR A 394 8.03 -7.92 -25.95
N GLU A 395 7.67 -7.40 -24.76
CA GLU A 395 6.36 -7.60 -24.17
C GLU A 395 5.33 -6.63 -24.77
N ARG A 396 4.05 -6.85 -24.47
CA ARG A 396 2.97 -5.99 -24.93
C ARG A 396 2.93 -4.68 -24.15
N TYR A 397 3.09 -3.57 -24.87
CA TYR A 397 2.84 -2.21 -24.39
C TYR A 397 1.65 -1.61 -25.14
N ARG A 398 0.86 -0.79 -24.48
CA ARG A 398 -0.32 -0.13 -25.05
C ARG A 398 0.00 1.34 -25.32
N SER A 399 -0.35 1.85 -26.50
CA SER A 399 -0.14 3.25 -26.86
C SER A 399 -0.94 4.19 -25.95
N TYR A 400 -0.35 5.33 -25.61
CA TYR A 400 -0.99 6.40 -24.85
C TYR A 400 -1.00 7.71 -25.63
N LYS A 401 -0.01 8.56 -25.47
CA LYS A 401 0.14 9.85 -26.17
C LYS A 401 1.57 9.98 -26.70
N GLY A 402 1.72 10.46 -27.95
CA GLY A 402 3.03 10.59 -28.57
C GLY A 402 3.77 9.24 -28.60
N ASP A 403 4.99 9.24 -28.10
CA ASP A 403 5.84 8.04 -27.95
C ASP A 403 5.61 7.28 -26.63
N ARG A 404 4.64 7.74 -25.82
CA ARG A 404 4.34 7.11 -24.52
C ARG A 404 3.47 5.89 -24.72
N THR A 405 3.84 4.85 -23.98
CA THR A 405 3.08 3.62 -23.83
C THR A 405 2.81 3.35 -22.35
N TYR A 406 1.91 2.41 -22.04
CA TYR A 406 1.64 2.01 -20.67
C TYR A 406 1.39 0.51 -20.55
N ARG A 407 1.54 0.01 -19.32
CA ARG A 407 1.12 -1.34 -18.93
C ARG A 407 0.32 -1.26 -17.64
N PHE A 408 -0.69 -2.13 -17.51
CA PHE A 408 -1.41 -2.27 -16.25
C PHE A 408 -0.54 -2.96 -15.20
N PHE A 409 0.30 -3.91 -15.62
CA PHE A 409 1.13 -4.70 -14.73
C PHE A 409 2.62 -4.50 -15.00
N MET A 410 3.45 -4.89 -14.02
CA MET A 410 4.89 -4.81 -14.17
C MET A 410 5.38 -5.71 -15.32
N PRO A 411 6.41 -5.29 -16.08
CA PRO A 411 7.04 -6.13 -17.09
C PRO A 411 7.68 -7.37 -16.47
N VAL A 412 7.39 -8.55 -17.01
CA VAL A 412 7.91 -9.83 -16.49
C VAL A 412 9.36 -10.11 -16.93
N ARG A 413 9.79 -9.53 -18.06
CA ARG A 413 11.13 -9.71 -18.63
C ARG A 413 12.14 -8.66 -18.18
N ARG A 414 11.73 -7.66 -17.44
CA ARG A 414 12.67 -6.79 -16.72
C ARG A 414 13.19 -7.54 -15.51
N GLN A 415 14.47 -7.42 -15.24
CA GLN A 415 15.05 -7.89 -14.00
C GLN A 415 14.32 -7.29 -12.83
N PHE A 416 13.96 -8.12 -11.85
CA PHE A 416 13.50 -7.78 -10.51
C PHE A 416 12.01 -7.46 -10.34
N TRP A 417 11.50 -7.91 -9.22
CA TRP A 417 10.29 -7.46 -8.54
C TRP A 417 9.02 -7.47 -9.39
N TRP A 418 8.87 -8.41 -10.28
CA TRP A 418 7.61 -8.72 -10.90
C TRP A 418 6.67 -9.31 -9.84
N LEU A 419 5.79 -8.48 -9.29
CA LEU A 419 4.83 -8.81 -8.23
C LEU A 419 3.50 -8.10 -8.47
N GLY A 420 2.53 -8.35 -7.59
CA GLY A 420 1.22 -7.72 -7.66
C GLY A 420 1.25 -6.23 -7.38
N LEU A 421 0.16 -5.54 -7.71
CA LEU A 421 0.10 -4.08 -7.75
C LEU A 421 -0.41 -3.43 -6.45
N ASN A 422 -0.73 -4.20 -5.40
CA ASN A 422 -1.52 -3.65 -4.29
C ASN A 422 -0.84 -2.47 -3.56
N ALA A 423 0.50 -2.45 -3.42
CA ALA A 423 1.20 -1.29 -2.85
C ALA A 423 1.15 -0.08 -3.79
N HIS A 424 1.37 -0.29 -5.09
CA HIS A 424 1.26 0.75 -6.11
C HIS A 424 -0.14 1.38 -6.14
N LEU A 425 -1.19 0.55 -6.12
CA LEU A 425 -2.58 1.02 -6.06
C LEU A 425 -2.86 1.75 -4.74
N GLY A 426 -2.36 1.24 -3.61
CA GLY A 426 -2.47 1.86 -2.30
C GLY A 426 -1.83 3.25 -2.25
N SER A 427 -0.64 3.42 -2.85
CA SER A 427 0.02 4.74 -2.92
C SER A 427 -0.76 5.75 -3.76
N HIS A 428 -1.39 5.31 -4.86
CA HIS A 428 -2.29 6.16 -5.65
C HIS A 428 -3.59 6.47 -4.91
N ALA A 429 -4.13 5.50 -4.17
CA ALA A 429 -5.31 5.73 -3.32
C ALA A 429 -5.02 6.80 -2.25
N LEU A 430 -3.84 6.76 -1.63
CA LEU A 430 -3.40 7.78 -0.67
C LEU A 430 -3.34 9.18 -1.30
N LEU A 431 -2.68 9.32 -2.44
CA LEU A 431 -2.64 10.59 -3.18
C LEU A 431 -4.05 11.10 -3.49
N LEU A 432 -4.90 10.23 -4.05
CA LEU A 432 -6.24 10.61 -4.48
C LEU A 432 -7.15 10.95 -3.30
N ALA A 433 -7.03 10.28 -2.16
CA ALA A 433 -7.76 10.59 -0.93
C ALA A 433 -7.40 12.01 -0.44
N GLN A 434 -6.11 12.31 -0.33
CA GLN A 434 -5.63 13.62 0.11
C GLN A 434 -5.99 14.72 -0.90
N ALA A 435 -5.79 14.46 -2.19
CA ALA A 435 -6.14 15.41 -3.25
C ALA A 435 -7.65 15.68 -3.31
N ALA A 436 -8.49 14.66 -3.16
CA ALA A 436 -9.94 14.82 -3.10
C ALA A 436 -10.37 15.80 -2.01
N ARG A 437 -9.76 15.70 -0.84
CA ARG A 437 -9.99 16.59 0.30
C ARG A 437 -9.51 18.02 0.02
N ASP A 438 -8.25 18.18 -0.41
CA ASP A 438 -7.60 19.49 -0.57
C ASP A 438 -8.16 20.28 -1.76
N PHE A 439 -8.56 19.60 -2.82
CA PHE A 439 -9.16 20.21 -4.01
C PHE A 439 -10.70 20.17 -4.02
N ARG A 440 -11.33 19.56 -3.01
CA ARG A 440 -12.78 19.36 -2.92
C ARG A 440 -13.35 18.67 -4.18
N GLN A 441 -12.71 17.56 -4.58
CA GLN A 441 -13.06 16.80 -5.77
C GLN A 441 -13.61 15.41 -5.42
N PRO A 442 -14.94 15.25 -5.29
CA PRO A 442 -15.56 13.95 -4.92
C PRO A 442 -15.22 12.82 -5.91
N ALA A 443 -15.01 13.14 -7.19
CA ALA A 443 -14.62 12.15 -8.20
C ALA A 443 -13.25 11.51 -7.90
N TRP A 444 -12.32 12.24 -7.31
CA TRP A 444 -11.02 11.69 -6.92
C TRP A 444 -11.12 10.82 -5.66
N ARG A 445 -12.07 11.14 -4.77
CA ARG A 445 -12.40 10.26 -3.63
C ARG A 445 -12.94 8.92 -4.11
N ASP A 446 -13.89 8.93 -5.05
CA ASP A 446 -14.42 7.73 -5.70
C ASP A 446 -13.28 6.91 -6.35
N LEU A 447 -12.40 7.58 -7.06
CA LEU A 447 -11.26 6.93 -7.71
C LEU A 447 -10.25 6.35 -6.71
N SER A 448 -10.02 7.00 -5.57
CA SER A 448 -9.22 6.46 -4.45
C SER A 448 -9.81 5.13 -3.94
N ILE A 449 -11.11 5.11 -3.67
CA ILE A 449 -11.82 3.91 -3.17
C ILE A 449 -11.74 2.77 -4.20
N ARG A 450 -11.83 3.05 -5.49
CA ARG A 450 -11.76 2.03 -6.55
C ARG A 450 -10.44 1.27 -6.56
N GLN A 451 -9.32 1.87 -6.16
CA GLN A 451 -8.05 1.16 -6.04
C GLN A 451 -8.15 0.05 -4.98
N PHE A 452 -8.88 0.32 -3.89
CA PHE A 452 -9.12 -0.68 -2.85
C PHE A 452 -10.23 -1.67 -3.22
N GLU A 453 -11.26 -1.27 -3.96
CA GLU A 453 -12.27 -2.20 -4.46
C GLU A 453 -11.64 -3.33 -5.28
N TRP A 454 -10.57 -3.04 -6.05
CA TRP A 454 -9.78 -4.07 -6.73
C TRP A 454 -9.16 -5.08 -5.76
N ILE A 455 -8.58 -4.61 -4.67
CA ILE A 455 -7.98 -5.46 -3.64
C ILE A 455 -9.04 -6.36 -3.00
N PHE A 456 -10.24 -5.83 -2.78
CA PHE A 456 -11.30 -6.50 -2.05
C PHE A 456 -12.39 -7.13 -2.95
N GLY A 457 -12.02 -7.58 -4.16
CA GLY A 457 -12.89 -8.45 -4.96
C GLY A 457 -13.42 -7.87 -6.26
N ASN A 458 -13.40 -6.55 -6.46
CA ASN A 458 -13.77 -5.96 -7.76
C ASN A 458 -12.61 -6.06 -8.76
N ASN A 459 -12.25 -7.29 -9.11
CA ASN A 459 -11.15 -7.64 -9.99
C ASN A 459 -11.52 -8.82 -10.91
N PRO A 460 -10.70 -9.18 -11.92
CA PRO A 460 -11.01 -10.25 -12.88
C PRO A 460 -11.24 -11.62 -12.26
N PHE A 461 -10.77 -11.87 -11.05
CA PHE A 461 -10.88 -13.15 -10.35
C PHE A 461 -12.03 -13.15 -9.33
N GLY A 462 -12.67 -12.01 -9.05
CA GLY A 462 -13.66 -11.87 -7.99
C GLY A 462 -13.13 -12.36 -6.64
N ALA A 463 -11.82 -12.17 -6.40
CA ALA A 463 -11.11 -12.66 -5.23
C ALA A 463 -10.71 -11.49 -4.34
N SER A 464 -10.96 -11.58 -3.05
CA SER A 464 -10.38 -10.65 -2.09
C SER A 464 -8.92 -11.02 -1.82
N LEU A 465 -8.03 -10.05 -1.97
CA LEU A 465 -6.58 -10.18 -1.80
C LEU A 465 -6.12 -9.77 -0.40
N ALA A 466 -7.04 -9.78 0.55
CA ALA A 466 -6.79 -9.55 1.96
C ALA A 466 -7.24 -10.77 2.77
N SER A 467 -6.31 -11.40 3.47
CA SER A 467 -6.53 -12.62 4.23
C SER A 467 -7.66 -12.45 5.25
N GLY A 468 -8.63 -13.37 5.23
CA GLY A 468 -9.75 -13.38 6.17
C GLY A 468 -10.76 -12.23 5.99
N ILE A 469 -10.65 -11.45 4.93
CA ILE A 469 -11.60 -10.38 4.57
C ILE A 469 -12.21 -10.70 3.21
N GLY A 470 -13.53 -10.71 3.13
CA GLY A 470 -14.25 -11.08 1.91
C GLY A 470 -14.15 -12.58 1.61
N GLU A 471 -14.35 -12.94 0.36
CA GLU A 471 -14.38 -14.32 -0.11
C GLU A 471 -13.30 -14.61 -1.15
N ARG A 472 -13.06 -15.91 -1.39
CA ARG A 472 -12.12 -16.39 -2.42
C ARG A 472 -10.69 -15.89 -2.22
N ASN A 473 -10.29 -15.74 -0.94
CA ASN A 473 -8.92 -15.37 -0.64
C ASN A 473 -7.96 -16.45 -1.16
N PRO A 474 -6.88 -16.09 -1.88
CA PRO A 474 -5.79 -17.03 -2.13
C PRO A 474 -5.17 -17.50 -0.81
N TYR A 475 -4.63 -18.73 -0.79
CA TYR A 475 -3.87 -19.17 0.38
C TYR A 475 -2.54 -18.39 0.46
N PRO A 476 -2.19 -17.82 1.61
CA PRO A 476 -0.99 -16.98 1.72
C PRO A 476 0.31 -17.75 1.46
N HIS A 477 1.23 -17.15 0.73
CA HIS A 477 2.64 -17.57 0.75
C HIS A 477 3.28 -17.03 2.03
N SER A 478 3.57 -17.91 2.98
CA SER A 478 4.00 -17.47 4.31
C SER A 478 4.69 -18.60 5.08
N ARG A 479 5.60 -18.23 5.99
CA ARG A 479 6.19 -19.13 7.01
C ARG A 479 5.29 -19.31 8.23
N TYR A 480 4.24 -18.52 8.37
CA TYR A 480 3.24 -18.70 9.42
C TYR A 480 2.32 -19.87 9.11
N VAL A 481 1.82 -20.51 10.14
CA VAL A 481 0.83 -21.58 10.01
C VAL A 481 -0.58 -20.96 9.93
N GLY A 482 -1.32 -21.34 8.90
CA GLY A 482 -2.69 -20.86 8.72
C GLY A 482 -2.78 -19.48 8.06
N VAL A 483 -3.87 -18.78 8.35
CA VAL A 483 -4.22 -17.48 7.76
C VAL A 483 -4.15 -16.40 8.84
N ILE A 484 -3.44 -15.33 8.57
CA ILE A 484 -3.43 -14.13 9.42
C ILE A 484 -4.48 -13.17 8.86
N PRO A 485 -5.60 -12.91 9.59
CA PRO A 485 -6.60 -11.97 9.15
C PRO A 485 -6.03 -10.54 8.98
N GLY A 486 -6.48 -9.85 7.95
CA GLY A 486 -6.06 -8.46 7.69
C GLY A 486 -4.81 -8.32 6.83
N GLY A 487 -4.03 -9.39 6.62
CA GLY A 487 -2.85 -9.34 5.75
C GLY A 487 -3.22 -9.06 4.30
N ILE A 488 -2.79 -7.94 3.72
CA ILE A 488 -3.01 -7.60 2.31
C ILE A 488 -1.87 -8.18 1.48
N MET A 489 -2.22 -8.99 0.50
CA MET A 489 -1.29 -9.72 -0.38
C MET A 489 -0.71 -8.81 -1.46
N ASN A 490 0.39 -9.24 -2.11
CA ASN A 490 0.96 -8.58 -3.29
C ASN A 490 -0.08 -8.36 -4.38
N GLY A 491 -0.94 -9.37 -4.60
CA GLY A 491 -2.11 -9.24 -5.46
C GLY A 491 -1.88 -9.69 -6.89
N ILE A 492 -2.72 -9.20 -7.79
CA ILE A 492 -2.72 -9.60 -9.19
C ILE A 492 -1.50 -9.03 -9.90
N CYS A 493 -0.71 -9.89 -10.53
CA CYS A 493 0.34 -9.50 -11.48
C CYS A 493 -0.11 -9.70 -12.94
N GLY A 494 0.76 -9.33 -13.88
CA GLY A 494 0.52 -9.55 -15.29
C GLY A 494 1.47 -10.56 -15.92
N ASN A 495 1.12 -11.03 -17.11
CA ASN A 495 2.00 -11.78 -18.00
C ASN A 495 2.68 -10.86 -19.04
N ALA A 496 3.42 -11.44 -20.00
CA ALA A 496 4.06 -10.69 -21.08
C ALA A 496 3.06 -9.93 -21.97
N ASP A 497 1.82 -10.42 -22.08
CA ASP A 497 0.74 -9.80 -22.83
C ASP A 497 -0.06 -8.76 -22.03
N ASP A 498 0.43 -8.42 -20.82
CA ASP A 498 -0.23 -7.50 -19.89
C ASP A 498 -1.65 -7.98 -19.49
N GLU A 499 -1.82 -9.30 -19.35
CA GLU A 499 -3.04 -9.93 -18.87
C GLU A 499 -2.92 -10.31 -17.39
N PRO A 500 -4.01 -10.23 -16.61
CA PRO A 500 -3.98 -10.47 -15.18
C PRO A 500 -3.71 -11.93 -14.83
N ILE A 501 -2.82 -12.16 -13.85
CA ILE A 501 -2.52 -13.48 -13.27
C ILE A 501 -2.69 -13.42 -11.76
N LEU A 502 -3.35 -14.44 -11.20
CA LEU A 502 -3.40 -14.71 -9.77
C LEU A 502 -3.11 -16.20 -9.53
N ASP A 503 -2.00 -16.48 -8.84
CA ASP A 503 -1.68 -17.85 -8.44
C ASP A 503 -2.43 -18.20 -7.16
N THR A 504 -3.28 -19.24 -7.22
CA THR A 504 -4.05 -19.75 -6.09
C THR A 504 -3.57 -21.12 -5.61
N SER A 505 -2.42 -21.61 -6.11
CA SER A 505 -1.85 -22.89 -5.68
C SER A 505 -1.40 -22.85 -4.22
N PHE A 506 -1.37 -24.01 -3.56
CA PHE A 506 -0.91 -24.11 -2.17
C PHE A 506 0.56 -23.73 -2.00
N SER A 507 1.42 -24.10 -2.96
CA SER A 507 2.84 -23.76 -2.95
C SER A 507 3.09 -22.28 -3.22
N GLY A 508 2.05 -21.57 -3.52
CA GLY A 508 1.92 -20.14 -3.70
C GLY A 508 3.07 -19.43 -4.40
N ASN A 509 2.74 -18.60 -5.35
CA ASN A 509 3.71 -17.65 -5.89
C ASN A 509 3.76 -16.44 -4.95
N TRP A 510 4.89 -16.21 -4.29
CA TRP A 510 5.07 -15.04 -3.43
C TRP A 510 4.69 -13.73 -4.16
N ARG A 511 4.84 -13.69 -5.47
CA ARG A 511 4.51 -12.54 -6.30
C ARG A 511 3.05 -12.11 -6.24
N THR A 512 2.15 -13.04 -5.91
CA THR A 512 0.69 -12.78 -5.85
C THR A 512 0.13 -12.93 -4.45
N ASN A 513 0.55 -13.94 -3.70
CA ASN A 513 -0.13 -14.41 -2.48
C ASN A 513 0.58 -14.02 -1.17
N GLU A 514 1.79 -13.48 -1.23
CA GLU A 514 2.47 -13.04 -0.02
C GLU A 514 1.87 -11.70 0.45
N TYR A 515 1.51 -11.61 1.74
CA TYR A 515 1.16 -10.34 2.34
C TYR A 515 2.42 -9.56 2.69
N TRP A 516 2.36 -8.24 2.58
CA TRP A 516 3.52 -7.38 2.72
C TRP A 516 3.16 -6.01 3.33
N SER A 517 3.99 -5.51 4.24
CA SER A 517 3.77 -4.27 4.99
C SER A 517 3.44 -3.04 4.14
N PRO A 518 4.05 -2.78 2.97
CA PRO A 518 3.69 -1.63 2.14
C PRO A 518 2.23 -1.58 1.73
N HIS A 519 1.59 -2.73 1.51
CA HIS A 519 0.17 -2.77 1.13
C HIS A 519 -0.72 -2.27 2.28
N LEU A 520 -0.41 -2.75 3.50
CA LEU A 520 -1.16 -2.36 4.70
C LEU A 520 -0.92 -0.90 5.05
N GLY A 521 0.34 -0.46 5.05
CA GLY A 521 0.70 0.91 5.40
C GLY A 521 -0.01 1.93 4.52
N TYR A 522 -0.04 1.71 3.20
CA TYR A 522 -0.78 2.59 2.29
C TYR A 522 -2.29 2.48 2.46
N PHE A 523 -2.83 1.27 2.68
CA PHE A 523 -4.25 1.10 2.93
C PHE A 523 -4.69 1.88 4.17
N GLU A 524 -4.02 1.68 5.30
CA GLU A 524 -4.32 2.35 6.57
C GLU A 524 -4.18 3.87 6.45
N TRP A 525 -3.11 4.34 5.80
CA TRP A 525 -2.88 5.78 5.62
C TRP A 525 -3.98 6.44 4.78
N ALA A 526 -4.34 5.84 3.66
CA ALA A 526 -5.41 6.36 2.81
C ALA A 526 -6.78 6.29 3.50
N GLN A 527 -7.10 5.17 4.17
CA GLN A 527 -8.36 5.02 4.91
C GLN A 527 -8.47 5.99 6.09
N ALA A 528 -7.37 6.24 6.81
CA ALA A 528 -7.35 7.25 7.87
C ALA A 528 -7.79 8.64 7.35
N ILE A 529 -7.35 9.02 6.16
CA ILE A 529 -7.76 10.28 5.51
C ILE A 529 -9.23 10.22 5.08
N LEU A 530 -9.65 9.13 4.43
CA LEU A 530 -11.01 8.95 3.90
C LEU A 530 -12.07 8.94 5.02
N GLU A 531 -11.74 8.38 6.19
CA GLU A 531 -12.64 8.26 7.34
C GLU A 531 -12.63 9.49 8.26
N SER A 532 -11.63 10.37 8.13
CA SER A 532 -11.55 11.64 8.86
C SER A 532 -12.24 12.80 8.14
N SER A 533 -12.79 12.57 6.97
CA SER A 533 -13.33 13.60 6.05
C SER A 533 -14.80 13.84 6.25
#